data_be13a054e276343196ba32d91c6c06f8
#
_entry.id   be13a054e276343196ba32d91c6c06f8
#
_cell.length_a   1.000
_cell.length_b   1.000
_cell.length_c   1.000
_cell.angle_alpha   90.00
_cell.angle_beta   90.00
_cell.angle_gamma   90.00
#
_symmetry.space_group_name_H-M   'P 1'
#
loop_
_entity.id
_entity.type
_entity.pdbx_description
1 polymer ?
#
loop_
_entity_poly.entity_id
_entity_poly.type
_entity_poly.pdbx_seq_one_letter_code
_entity_poly.pdbx_strand_id
1 'polypeptide(L)'
;WQAQGATGWDWESVKPYFLKSEKQQHGASEDHGGSGLLSVNDLRHVNPLSTSFVKTADEIGLSTLDDFNLTEREGLGFYQVTQINGQRCSAAKGYLKPALSRANLTVLTHAQVERVLLDNNVATGVALTHKGKPVQLQANKEVILCGGAINSPQVLMLSGIGPKAHLQEHNIDTVVDLPGVGQNLQDHLDAIIQHRCKKREGYAVALTSLPMYIKSVFQYVFGRKGLMSSNIAEAGGFAKSKLER
;
A
#
# COMPACT_ATOMS: atom_id res chain seq x y z
N TRP A 1 -17.76 0.70 -6.97
CA TRP A 1 -18.18 0.08 -5.70
C TRP A 1 -19.60 0.49 -5.33
N GLN A 2 -19.91 1.79 -5.28
CA GLN A 2 -21.26 2.25 -4.96
C GLN A 2 -22.32 1.64 -5.88
N ALA A 3 -22.08 1.58 -7.18
CA ALA A 3 -22.99 0.94 -8.14
C ALA A 3 -23.21 -0.57 -7.90
N GLN A 4 -22.36 -1.22 -7.12
CA GLN A 4 -22.47 -2.62 -6.71
C GLN A 4 -23.04 -2.77 -5.27
N GLY A 5 -23.61 -1.71 -4.71
CA GLY A 5 -24.27 -1.74 -3.40
C GLY A 5 -23.43 -1.23 -2.22
N ALA A 6 -22.17 -0.87 -2.43
CA ALA A 6 -21.33 -0.27 -1.39
C ALA A 6 -21.64 1.23 -1.24
N THR A 7 -22.78 1.56 -0.63
CA THR A 7 -23.23 2.93 -0.42
C THR A 7 -22.21 3.74 0.40
N GLY A 8 -21.89 4.96 -0.04
CA GLY A 8 -20.89 5.83 0.58
C GLY A 8 -19.45 5.54 0.16
N TRP A 9 -19.25 4.68 -0.85
CA TRP A 9 -17.94 4.38 -1.43
C TRP A 9 -17.79 4.96 -2.86
N ASP A 10 -18.49 6.05 -3.16
CA ASP A 10 -18.21 6.90 -4.31
C ASP A 10 -17.04 7.84 -4.04
N TRP A 11 -16.56 8.48 -5.11
CA TRP A 11 -15.40 9.37 -5.00
C TRP A 11 -15.63 10.54 -4.06
N GLU A 12 -16.78 11.18 -4.14
CA GLU A 12 -17.11 12.35 -3.31
C GLU A 12 -17.14 12.00 -1.81
N SER A 13 -17.63 10.81 -1.48
CA SER A 13 -17.69 10.32 -0.10
C SER A 13 -16.30 9.95 0.45
N VAL A 14 -15.39 9.43 -0.38
CA VAL A 14 -14.08 8.94 0.07
C VAL A 14 -12.95 9.96 -0.07
N LYS A 15 -13.02 10.91 -1.01
CA LYS A 15 -12.01 11.97 -1.24
C LYS A 15 -11.61 12.69 0.06
N PRO A 16 -12.52 13.11 0.96
CA PRO A 16 -12.17 13.77 2.22
C PRO A 16 -11.23 12.95 3.12
N TYR A 17 -11.33 11.61 3.07
CA TYR A 17 -10.47 10.74 3.86
C TYR A 17 -9.07 10.60 3.26
N PHE A 18 -8.93 10.63 1.94
CA PHE A 18 -7.63 10.72 1.27
C PHE A 18 -6.94 12.03 1.64
N LEU A 19 -7.61 13.17 1.50
CA LEU A 19 -7.10 14.48 1.89
C LEU A 19 -6.72 14.56 3.38
N LYS A 20 -7.54 13.97 4.25
CA LYS A 20 -7.28 13.89 5.69
C LYS A 20 -6.04 13.08 6.04
N SER A 21 -5.76 12.04 5.29
CA SER A 21 -4.63 11.14 5.55
C SER A 21 -3.30 11.68 5.05
N GLU A 22 -3.31 12.48 3.99
CA GLU A 22 -2.14 12.93 3.26
C GLU A 22 -1.50 14.18 3.87
N LYS A 23 -0.17 14.21 3.85
CA LYS A 23 0.65 15.40 4.05
C LYS A 23 1.55 15.59 2.84
N GLN A 24 1.02 16.31 1.84
CA GLN A 24 1.73 16.60 0.60
C GLN A 24 2.85 17.61 0.83
N GLN A 25 4.03 17.34 0.27
CA GLN A 25 5.22 18.23 0.37
C GLN A 25 4.95 19.64 -0.18
N HIS A 26 4.16 19.72 -1.24
CA HIS A 26 3.83 20.99 -1.92
C HIS A 26 2.66 21.73 -1.27
N GLY A 27 2.11 21.21 -0.19
CA GLY A 27 0.99 21.79 0.54
C GLY A 27 -0.36 21.24 0.13
N ALA A 28 -1.41 21.80 0.74
CA ALA A 28 -2.78 21.42 0.44
C ALA A 28 -3.26 22.05 -0.87
N SER A 29 -4.10 21.31 -1.58
CA SER A 29 -4.83 21.77 -2.77
C SER A 29 -6.23 21.16 -2.80
N GLU A 30 -6.96 21.34 -3.88
CA GLU A 30 -8.25 20.67 -4.09
C GLU A 30 -8.08 19.14 -4.09
N ASP A 31 -6.97 18.63 -4.62
CA ASP A 31 -6.71 17.20 -4.79
C ASP A 31 -5.72 16.61 -3.78
N HIS A 32 -5.09 17.43 -2.95
CA HIS A 32 -4.07 17.01 -2.00
C HIS A 32 -4.29 17.51 -0.58
N GLY A 33 -4.05 16.62 0.39
CA GLY A 33 -4.05 16.96 1.80
C GLY A 33 -2.71 17.55 2.25
N GLY A 34 -2.74 18.53 3.15
CA GLY A 34 -1.54 19.21 3.65
C GLY A 34 -1.18 18.92 5.11
N SER A 35 -2.08 18.29 5.88
CA SER A 35 -1.95 18.16 7.34
C SER A 35 -2.06 16.74 7.88
N GLY A 36 -2.20 15.74 7.01
CA GLY A 36 -2.32 14.34 7.39
C GLY A 36 -1.04 13.74 7.98
N LEU A 37 -1.08 12.48 8.30
CA LEU A 37 0.03 11.76 8.94
C LEU A 37 0.87 10.95 7.95
N LEU A 38 0.35 10.70 6.74
CA LEU A 38 1.11 10.08 5.66
C LEU A 38 1.82 11.15 4.84
N SER A 39 3.12 11.25 5.03
CA SER A 39 3.94 12.20 4.30
C SER A 39 4.17 11.71 2.87
N VAL A 40 3.80 12.53 1.89
CA VAL A 40 4.01 12.33 0.45
C VAL A 40 5.02 13.36 -0.05
N ASN A 41 6.09 12.89 -0.65
CA ASN A 41 7.21 13.75 -1.06
C ASN A 41 7.73 13.34 -2.43
N ASP A 42 8.43 14.29 -3.03
CA ASP A 42 9.24 14.03 -4.21
C ASP A 42 10.39 13.06 -3.87
N LEU A 43 10.91 12.42 -4.90
CA LEU A 43 12.06 11.55 -4.79
C LEU A 43 13.32 12.31 -4.33
N ARG A 44 14.02 11.77 -3.36
CA ARG A 44 15.31 12.34 -2.89
C ARG A 44 16.50 11.92 -3.75
N HIS A 45 16.30 10.93 -4.58
CA HIS A 45 17.26 10.45 -5.56
C HIS A 45 16.51 10.05 -6.82
N VAL A 46 17.00 10.50 -7.95
CA VAL A 46 16.49 10.14 -9.28
C VAL A 46 17.65 9.61 -10.11
N ASN A 47 17.48 8.43 -10.67
CA ASN A 47 18.45 7.84 -11.58
C ASN A 47 18.48 8.62 -12.93
N PRO A 48 19.65 8.86 -13.55
CA PRO A 48 19.71 9.49 -14.86
C PRO A 48 18.89 8.80 -15.95
N LEU A 49 18.73 7.47 -15.86
CA LEU A 49 17.89 6.73 -16.80
C LEU A 49 16.40 7.04 -16.61
N SER A 50 15.95 7.22 -15.37
CA SER A 50 14.58 7.65 -15.08
C SER A 50 14.31 9.05 -15.63
N THR A 51 15.30 9.95 -15.50
CA THR A 51 15.23 11.29 -16.11
C THR A 51 15.17 11.21 -17.64
N SER A 52 15.98 10.34 -18.25
CA SER A 52 15.95 10.14 -19.69
C SER A 52 14.61 9.57 -20.15
N PHE A 53 14.04 8.62 -19.40
CA PHE A 53 12.73 8.05 -19.69
C PHE A 53 11.64 9.12 -19.69
N VAL A 54 11.56 9.96 -18.67
CA VAL A 54 10.53 11.02 -18.62
C VAL A 54 10.69 12.00 -19.78
N LYS A 55 11.91 12.34 -20.16
CA LYS A 55 12.19 13.25 -21.30
C LYS A 55 11.75 12.69 -22.66
N THR A 56 11.57 11.38 -22.79
CA THR A 56 11.07 10.79 -24.04
C THR A 56 9.57 11.00 -24.26
N ALA A 57 8.84 11.56 -23.28
CA ALA A 57 7.41 11.82 -23.40
C ALA A 57 7.12 12.63 -24.69
N ASP A 58 7.79 13.73 -24.90
CA ASP A 58 7.57 14.59 -26.07
C ASP A 58 7.90 13.86 -27.39
N GLU A 59 8.89 12.98 -27.40
CA GLU A 59 9.28 12.21 -28.59
C GLU A 59 8.20 11.21 -29.03
N ILE A 60 7.40 10.73 -28.08
CA ILE A 60 6.32 9.76 -28.35
C ILE A 60 4.92 10.39 -28.34
N GLY A 61 4.85 11.72 -28.24
CA GLY A 61 3.61 12.48 -28.27
C GLY A 61 2.77 12.38 -26.98
N LEU A 62 3.43 12.15 -25.85
CA LEU A 62 2.83 12.19 -24.51
C LEU A 62 3.28 13.46 -23.77
N SER A 63 2.46 13.91 -22.82
CA SER A 63 2.81 15.02 -21.94
C SER A 63 3.76 14.57 -20.84
N THR A 64 4.59 15.48 -20.35
CA THR A 64 5.29 15.31 -19.07
C THR A 64 4.37 15.76 -17.95
N LEU A 65 4.21 14.91 -16.94
CA LEU A 65 3.34 15.14 -15.77
C LEU A 65 4.17 15.38 -14.52
N ASP A 66 3.80 16.40 -13.76
CA ASP A 66 4.37 16.67 -12.44
C ASP A 66 3.66 15.85 -11.34
N ASP A 67 2.41 15.46 -11.61
CA ASP A 67 1.59 14.69 -10.67
C ASP A 67 0.60 13.78 -11.40
N PHE A 68 0.45 12.54 -10.93
CA PHE A 68 -0.49 11.55 -11.47
C PHE A 68 -1.85 11.52 -10.77
N ASN A 69 -2.03 12.27 -9.70
CA ASN A 69 -3.27 12.31 -8.93
C ASN A 69 -4.16 13.51 -9.27
N LEU A 70 -3.85 14.18 -10.36
CA LEU A 70 -4.67 15.24 -10.94
C LEU A 70 -5.65 14.71 -12.00
N THR A 71 -6.44 15.61 -12.59
CA THR A 71 -7.42 15.29 -13.63
C THR A 71 -6.75 14.71 -14.88
N GLU A 72 -5.66 15.33 -15.34
CA GLU A 72 -4.87 14.83 -16.47
C GLU A 72 -3.88 13.78 -15.97
N ARG A 73 -3.98 12.57 -16.52
CA ARG A 73 -3.16 11.43 -16.11
C ARG A 73 -2.39 10.77 -17.24
N GLU A 74 -2.68 11.15 -18.49
CA GLU A 74 -1.99 10.58 -19.65
C GLU A 74 -0.68 11.30 -19.88
N GLY A 75 0.42 10.62 -19.65
CA GLY A 75 1.75 11.19 -19.76
C GLY A 75 2.79 10.40 -18.99
N LEU A 76 4.05 10.91 -19.01
CA LEU A 76 5.18 10.36 -18.25
C LEU A 76 5.59 11.35 -17.17
N GLY A 77 6.00 10.83 -16.00
CA GLY A 77 6.44 11.67 -14.89
C GLY A 77 7.19 10.89 -13.82
N PHE A 78 7.61 11.60 -12.79
CA PHE A 78 8.18 10.99 -11.59
C PHE A 78 7.09 10.69 -10.57
N TYR A 79 7.23 9.56 -9.90
CA TYR A 79 6.31 9.22 -8.82
C TYR A 79 6.67 9.96 -7.54
N GLN A 80 5.67 10.52 -6.89
CA GLN A 80 5.79 10.91 -5.50
C GLN A 80 5.67 9.69 -4.60
N VAL A 81 6.31 9.74 -3.44
CA VAL A 81 6.45 8.58 -2.57
C VAL A 81 6.08 8.89 -1.13
N THR A 82 5.51 7.91 -0.43
CA THR A 82 5.26 7.98 1.01
C THR A 82 6.58 7.87 1.77
N GLN A 83 7.26 9.00 1.90
CA GLN A 83 8.59 9.11 2.49
C GLN A 83 8.67 10.32 3.42
N ILE A 84 9.50 10.25 4.44
CA ILE A 84 9.88 11.37 5.30
C ILE A 84 11.37 11.28 5.60
N ASN A 85 12.12 12.34 5.31
CA ASN A 85 13.57 12.40 5.54
C ASN A 85 14.33 11.18 4.99
N GLY A 86 14.04 10.75 3.77
CA GLY A 86 14.69 9.62 3.12
C GLY A 86 14.32 8.24 3.69
N GLN A 87 13.28 8.15 4.50
CA GLN A 87 12.79 6.91 5.07
C GLN A 87 11.32 6.72 4.70
N ARG A 88 10.92 5.48 4.42
CA ARG A 88 9.52 5.15 4.16
C ARG A 88 8.62 5.63 5.30
N CYS A 89 7.58 6.39 4.99
CA CYS A 89 6.50 6.75 5.89
C CYS A 89 5.39 5.71 5.79
N SER A 90 5.59 4.56 6.44
CA SER A 90 4.56 3.52 6.51
C SER A 90 3.43 3.94 7.45
N ALA A 91 2.27 3.26 7.39
CA ALA A 91 1.19 3.46 8.35
C ALA A 91 1.66 3.31 9.80
N ALA A 92 2.57 2.37 10.07
CA ALA A 92 3.16 2.24 11.40
C ALA A 92 3.96 3.49 11.80
N LYS A 93 4.70 4.11 10.87
CA LYS A 93 5.47 5.32 11.16
C LYS A 93 4.58 6.56 11.27
N GLY A 94 3.58 6.69 10.40
CA GLY A 94 2.68 7.84 10.38
C GLY A 94 1.66 7.81 11.52
N TYR A 95 1.05 6.66 11.78
CA TYR A 95 -0.07 6.56 12.72
C TYR A 95 0.28 5.84 14.02
N LEU A 96 0.88 4.64 13.95
CA LEU A 96 1.08 3.82 15.12
C LEU A 96 2.13 4.40 16.09
N LYS A 97 3.33 4.72 15.58
CA LYS A 97 4.42 5.22 16.43
C LYS A 97 4.06 6.46 17.24
N PRO A 98 3.41 7.51 16.65
CA PRO A 98 2.96 8.67 17.42
C PRO A 98 1.89 8.35 18.47
N ALA A 99 1.15 7.26 18.29
CA ALA A 99 0.06 6.89 19.19
C ALA A 99 0.47 5.91 20.30
N LEU A 100 1.70 5.35 20.29
CA LEU A 100 2.13 4.33 21.25
C LEU A 100 2.09 4.78 22.73
N SER A 101 2.18 6.08 22.98
CA SER A 101 2.08 6.63 24.34
C SER A 101 0.65 6.81 24.86
N ARG A 102 -0.36 6.56 24.04
CA ARG A 102 -1.76 6.71 24.44
C ARG A 102 -2.16 5.57 25.38
N ALA A 103 -2.75 5.93 26.53
CA ALA A 103 -3.18 4.94 27.52
C ALA A 103 -4.29 4.00 27.02
N ASN A 104 -5.05 4.42 26.00
CA ASN A 104 -6.12 3.64 25.38
C ASN A 104 -5.68 2.80 24.19
N LEU A 105 -4.36 2.70 23.91
CA LEU A 105 -3.82 1.88 22.84
C LEU A 105 -2.96 0.74 23.40
N THR A 106 -3.33 -0.49 23.10
CA THR A 106 -2.53 -1.68 23.39
C THR A 106 -2.13 -2.34 22.07
N VAL A 107 -0.82 -2.60 21.89
CA VAL A 107 -0.28 -3.28 20.71
C VAL A 107 0.27 -4.64 21.13
N LEU A 108 -0.31 -5.70 20.62
CA LEU A 108 0.17 -7.06 20.82
C LEU A 108 0.93 -7.54 19.58
N THR A 109 2.22 -7.75 19.72
CA THR A 109 3.06 -8.42 18.71
C THR A 109 3.18 -9.91 19.02
N HIS A 110 3.60 -10.72 18.04
CA HIS A 110 3.62 -12.19 18.17
C HIS A 110 2.24 -12.75 18.59
N ALA A 111 1.19 -12.17 18.01
CA ALA A 111 -0.20 -12.49 18.23
C ALA A 111 -0.82 -12.92 16.91
N GLN A 112 -1.01 -14.23 16.74
CA GLN A 112 -1.67 -14.80 15.57
C GLN A 112 -3.15 -14.90 15.85
N VAL A 113 -3.95 -14.09 15.16
CA VAL A 113 -5.42 -14.20 15.23
C VAL A 113 -5.85 -15.46 14.48
N GLU A 114 -6.65 -16.28 15.13
CA GLU A 114 -7.15 -17.54 14.60
C GLU A 114 -8.58 -17.40 14.07
N ARG A 115 -9.43 -16.71 14.83
CA ARG A 115 -10.82 -16.47 14.44
C ARG A 115 -11.44 -15.31 15.20
N VAL A 116 -12.53 -14.79 14.67
CA VAL A 116 -13.45 -13.89 15.36
C VAL A 116 -14.37 -14.73 16.25
N LEU A 117 -14.64 -14.27 17.46
CA LEU A 117 -15.63 -14.85 18.35
C LEU A 117 -16.99 -14.26 18.04
N LEU A 118 -17.96 -15.11 17.80
CA LEU A 118 -19.32 -14.72 17.43
C LEU A 118 -20.30 -15.22 18.50
N ASP A 119 -21.26 -14.38 18.85
CA ASP A 119 -22.43 -14.74 19.64
C ASP A 119 -23.68 -14.20 18.94
N ASN A 120 -24.61 -15.06 18.56
CA ASN A 120 -25.82 -14.70 17.82
C ASN A 120 -25.53 -13.82 16.58
N ASN A 121 -24.52 -14.16 15.79
CA ASN A 121 -24.03 -13.40 14.62
C ASN A 121 -23.44 -12.02 14.93
N VAL A 122 -23.16 -11.72 16.19
CA VAL A 122 -22.47 -10.49 16.62
C VAL A 122 -21.01 -10.81 16.94
N ALA A 123 -20.09 -10.02 16.44
CA ALA A 123 -18.68 -10.14 16.78
C ALA A 123 -18.43 -9.64 18.21
N THR A 124 -17.99 -10.54 19.09
CA THR A 124 -17.78 -10.28 20.52
C THR A 124 -16.29 -10.23 20.90
N GLY A 125 -15.40 -10.57 19.98
CA GLY A 125 -13.97 -10.58 20.25
C GLY A 125 -13.18 -11.40 19.26
N VAL A 126 -11.96 -11.78 19.65
CA VAL A 126 -11.06 -12.62 18.83
C VAL A 126 -10.40 -13.69 19.69
N ALA A 127 -10.22 -14.88 19.10
CA ALA A 127 -9.33 -15.90 19.62
C ALA A 127 -7.98 -15.80 18.87
N LEU A 128 -6.90 -15.88 19.61
CA LEU A 128 -5.55 -15.75 19.08
C LEU A 128 -4.52 -16.56 19.87
N THR A 129 -3.41 -16.88 19.26
CA THR A 129 -2.22 -17.37 19.95
C THR A 129 -1.24 -16.23 20.14
N HIS A 130 -0.96 -15.87 21.39
CA HIS A 130 0.04 -14.86 21.77
C HIS A 130 1.23 -15.53 22.43
N LYS A 131 2.41 -15.40 21.82
CA LYS A 131 3.66 -16.02 22.31
C LYS A 131 3.50 -17.52 22.60
N GLY A 132 2.80 -18.24 21.73
CA GLY A 132 2.55 -19.68 21.85
C GLY A 132 1.47 -20.09 22.85
N LYS A 133 0.74 -19.13 23.42
CA LYS A 133 -0.37 -19.43 24.36
C LYS A 133 -1.71 -18.97 23.79
N PRO A 134 -2.78 -19.77 23.90
CA PRO A 134 -4.12 -19.36 23.50
C PRO A 134 -4.64 -18.24 24.40
N VAL A 135 -5.22 -17.23 23.78
CA VAL A 135 -5.79 -16.04 24.44
C VAL A 135 -7.09 -15.67 23.74
N GLN A 136 -8.07 -15.20 24.50
CA GLN A 136 -9.28 -14.58 23.97
C GLN A 136 -9.34 -13.13 24.43
N LEU A 137 -9.64 -12.24 23.51
CA LEU A 137 -9.85 -10.82 23.78
C LEU A 137 -11.28 -10.45 23.42
N GLN A 138 -11.97 -9.78 24.33
CA GLN A 138 -13.32 -9.30 24.12
C GLN A 138 -13.31 -7.91 23.48
N ALA A 139 -14.29 -7.66 22.62
CA ALA A 139 -14.52 -6.36 21.97
C ALA A 139 -15.84 -5.77 22.48
N ASN A 140 -15.79 -4.55 23.00
CA ASN A 140 -16.99 -3.85 23.51
C ASN A 140 -17.78 -3.14 22.41
N LYS A 141 -17.19 -2.90 21.24
CA LYS A 141 -17.83 -2.18 20.14
C LYS A 141 -17.77 -2.97 18.85
N GLU A 142 -16.58 -3.26 18.35
CA GLU A 142 -16.39 -3.90 17.05
C GLU A 142 -15.04 -4.62 16.95
N VAL A 143 -14.93 -5.53 15.99
CA VAL A 143 -13.69 -6.17 15.54
C VAL A 143 -13.41 -5.72 14.11
N ILE A 144 -12.24 -5.12 13.89
CA ILE A 144 -11.83 -4.61 12.58
C ILE A 144 -10.74 -5.53 12.01
N LEU A 145 -11.02 -6.16 10.86
CA LEU A 145 -10.08 -7.03 10.17
C LEU A 145 -9.26 -6.22 9.14
N CYS A 146 -7.95 -6.16 9.34
CA CYS A 146 -7.00 -5.47 8.46
C CYS A 146 -5.91 -6.43 7.96
N GLY A 147 -6.23 -7.71 7.75
CA GLY A 147 -5.28 -8.75 7.33
C GLY A 147 -4.96 -8.75 5.83
N GLY A 148 -5.58 -7.87 5.05
CA GLY A 148 -5.41 -7.80 3.59
C GLY A 148 -6.26 -8.84 2.84
N ALA A 149 -6.07 -8.89 1.52
CA ALA A 149 -6.91 -9.67 0.62
C ALA A 149 -6.85 -11.21 0.82
N ILE A 150 -5.81 -11.69 1.49
CA ILE A 150 -5.61 -13.12 1.78
C ILE A 150 -6.01 -13.45 3.22
N ASN A 151 -5.46 -12.75 4.21
CA ASN A 151 -5.67 -13.14 5.60
C ASN A 151 -7.04 -12.73 6.15
N SER A 152 -7.65 -11.63 5.70
CA SER A 152 -8.98 -11.25 6.17
C SER A 152 -10.05 -12.26 5.79
N PRO A 153 -10.18 -12.71 4.53
CA PRO A 153 -11.12 -13.80 4.21
C PRO A 153 -10.75 -15.13 4.87
N GLN A 154 -9.47 -15.43 5.08
CA GLN A 154 -9.07 -16.62 5.83
C GLN A 154 -9.60 -16.60 7.27
N VAL A 155 -9.42 -15.48 7.98
CA VAL A 155 -9.95 -15.34 9.36
C VAL A 155 -11.47 -15.40 9.39
N LEU A 156 -12.16 -14.81 8.41
CA LEU A 156 -13.61 -14.92 8.28
C LEU A 156 -14.05 -16.38 8.10
N MET A 157 -13.43 -17.12 7.18
CA MET A 157 -13.76 -18.53 6.94
C MET A 157 -13.47 -19.39 8.17
N LEU A 158 -12.34 -19.19 8.85
CA LEU A 158 -12.03 -19.85 10.11
C LEU A 158 -13.01 -19.52 11.25
N SER A 159 -13.77 -18.42 11.10
CA SER A 159 -14.83 -18.01 12.03
C SER A 159 -16.21 -18.53 11.62
N GLY A 160 -16.31 -19.36 10.58
CA GLY A 160 -17.58 -19.88 10.07
C GLY A 160 -18.33 -18.90 9.15
N ILE A 161 -17.66 -17.84 8.65
CA ILE A 161 -18.24 -16.86 7.73
C ILE A 161 -17.63 -17.06 6.34
N GLY A 162 -18.40 -17.61 5.41
CA GLY A 162 -17.90 -17.87 4.05
C GLY A 162 -18.80 -18.81 3.26
N PRO A 163 -18.34 -19.30 2.09
CA PRO A 163 -19.09 -20.22 1.26
C PRO A 163 -19.36 -21.55 2.00
N LYS A 164 -20.61 -21.86 2.26
CA LYS A 164 -21.02 -23.01 3.06
C LYS A 164 -20.40 -24.34 2.61
N ALA A 165 -20.42 -24.63 1.31
CA ALA A 165 -19.85 -25.87 0.80
C ALA A 165 -18.36 -25.99 1.10
N HIS A 166 -17.61 -24.92 0.88
CA HIS A 166 -16.17 -24.85 1.15
C HIS A 166 -15.86 -25.00 2.64
N LEU A 167 -16.62 -24.35 3.52
CA LEU A 167 -16.44 -24.48 4.98
C LEU A 167 -16.67 -25.94 5.43
N GLN A 168 -17.71 -26.59 4.89
CA GLN A 168 -18.01 -27.98 5.19
C GLN A 168 -16.92 -28.96 4.74
N GLU A 169 -16.27 -28.72 3.59
CA GLU A 169 -15.12 -29.52 3.12
C GLU A 169 -13.95 -29.49 4.12
N HIS A 170 -13.83 -28.41 4.90
CA HIS A 170 -12.82 -28.24 5.92
C HIS A 170 -13.29 -28.53 7.35
N ASN A 171 -14.48 -29.11 7.53
CA ASN A 171 -15.09 -29.39 8.82
C ASN A 171 -15.25 -28.13 9.70
N ILE A 172 -15.58 -26.99 9.07
CA ILE A 172 -15.88 -25.73 9.74
C ILE A 172 -17.39 -25.52 9.74
N ASP A 173 -17.95 -25.34 10.92
CA ASP A 173 -19.37 -25.04 11.07
C ASP A 173 -19.71 -23.69 10.45
N THR A 174 -20.72 -23.66 9.58
CA THR A 174 -21.16 -22.43 8.93
C THR A 174 -22.04 -21.62 9.87
N VAL A 175 -21.55 -20.45 10.27
CA VAL A 175 -22.32 -19.47 11.05
C VAL A 175 -23.08 -18.54 10.10
N VAL A 176 -22.40 -18.05 9.06
CA VAL A 176 -22.99 -17.19 8.02
C VAL A 176 -22.56 -17.71 6.66
N ASP A 177 -23.53 -18.14 5.83
CA ASP A 177 -23.25 -18.47 4.43
C ASP A 177 -23.06 -17.18 3.62
N LEU A 178 -21.81 -16.87 3.28
CA LEU A 178 -21.43 -15.67 2.56
C LEU A 178 -20.52 -16.04 1.38
N PRO A 179 -21.11 -16.36 0.21
CA PRO A 179 -20.38 -16.92 -0.93
C PRO A 179 -19.27 -16.04 -1.49
N GLY A 180 -19.33 -14.72 -1.27
CA GLY A 180 -18.32 -13.77 -1.77
C GLY A 180 -16.99 -13.78 -1.01
N VAL A 181 -16.94 -14.37 0.19
CA VAL A 181 -15.71 -14.39 1.01
C VAL A 181 -14.65 -15.25 0.33
N GLY A 182 -13.47 -14.67 0.09
CA GLY A 182 -12.35 -15.32 -0.58
C GLY A 182 -12.49 -15.48 -2.09
N GLN A 183 -13.57 -14.95 -2.68
CA GLN A 183 -13.77 -14.98 -4.13
C GLN A 183 -13.20 -13.72 -4.81
N ASN A 184 -13.06 -13.78 -6.13
CA ASN A 184 -12.63 -12.67 -6.99
C ASN A 184 -11.27 -12.06 -6.57
N LEU A 185 -10.35 -12.86 -6.07
CA LEU A 185 -8.98 -12.38 -5.85
C LEU A 185 -8.38 -11.95 -7.19
N GLN A 186 -7.98 -10.70 -7.28
CA GLN A 186 -7.40 -10.10 -8.47
C GLN A 186 -6.05 -9.47 -8.16
N ASP A 187 -5.15 -9.53 -9.13
CA ASP A 187 -3.87 -8.84 -9.10
C ASP A 187 -3.58 -8.21 -10.45
N HIS A 188 -2.65 -7.25 -10.48
CA HIS A 188 -2.25 -6.60 -11.72
C HIS A 188 -1.42 -7.56 -12.57
N LEU A 189 -1.79 -7.64 -13.86
CA LEU A 189 -0.93 -8.31 -14.85
C LEU A 189 0.31 -7.45 -15.07
N ASP A 190 1.48 -8.04 -14.93
CA ASP A 190 2.77 -7.38 -15.12
C ASP A 190 3.61 -8.04 -16.21
N ALA A 191 4.34 -7.23 -16.98
CA ALA A 191 5.28 -7.68 -17.99
C ALA A 191 6.60 -6.93 -17.83
N ILE A 192 7.66 -7.67 -17.52
CA ILE A 192 9.00 -7.10 -17.32
C ILE A 192 9.73 -6.99 -18.64
N ILE A 193 10.05 -5.76 -19.06
CA ILE A 193 10.89 -5.48 -20.23
C ILE A 193 12.27 -5.04 -19.75
N GLN A 194 13.31 -5.78 -20.13
CA GLN A 194 14.67 -5.50 -19.72
C GLN A 194 15.53 -5.07 -20.92
N HIS A 195 16.28 -3.99 -20.73
CA HIS A 195 17.26 -3.51 -21.71
C HIS A 195 18.67 -3.49 -21.12
N ARG A 196 19.66 -3.84 -21.94
CA ARG A 196 21.05 -3.70 -21.57
C ARG A 196 21.55 -2.29 -21.90
N CYS A 197 21.98 -1.55 -20.88
CA CYS A 197 22.64 -0.26 -21.08
C CYS A 197 24.12 -0.42 -21.48
N LYS A 198 24.59 0.41 -22.42
CA LYS A 198 26.01 0.50 -22.78
C LYS A 198 26.83 1.19 -21.67
N LYS A 199 26.24 2.16 -20.98
CA LYS A 199 26.81 2.86 -19.83
C LYS A 199 26.35 2.22 -18.52
N ARG A 200 27.17 2.29 -17.49
CA ARG A 200 26.85 1.75 -16.16
C ARG A 200 26.09 2.77 -15.32
N GLU A 201 24.91 3.15 -15.76
CA GLU A 201 24.04 4.15 -15.12
C GLU A 201 22.86 3.51 -14.37
N GLY A 202 22.61 2.22 -14.59
CA GLY A 202 21.52 1.48 -13.96
C GLY A 202 21.87 0.90 -12.58
N TYR A 203 20.85 0.42 -11.88
CA TYR A 203 20.99 -0.28 -10.58
C TYR A 203 21.48 -1.73 -10.77
N ALA A 204 22.66 -1.89 -11.34
CA ALA A 204 23.22 -3.21 -11.62
C ALA A 204 23.84 -3.84 -10.36
N VAL A 205 23.50 -5.09 -10.09
CA VAL A 205 24.16 -5.89 -9.05
C VAL A 205 25.39 -6.56 -9.69
N ALA A 206 26.57 -5.94 -9.51
CA ALA A 206 27.84 -6.46 -9.98
C ALA A 206 28.97 -6.07 -9.02
N LEU A 207 30.03 -6.87 -8.95
CA LEU A 207 31.20 -6.56 -8.13
C LEU A 207 31.80 -5.17 -8.49
N THR A 208 31.74 -4.80 -9.76
CA THR A 208 32.21 -3.49 -10.25
C THR A 208 31.33 -2.33 -9.80
N SER A 209 30.14 -2.58 -9.28
CA SER A 209 29.23 -1.57 -8.72
C SER A 209 29.42 -1.36 -7.20
N LEU A 210 30.28 -2.16 -6.56
CA LEU A 210 30.52 -2.09 -5.11
C LEU A 210 30.91 -0.68 -4.62
N PRO A 211 31.80 0.08 -5.31
CA PRO A 211 32.14 1.45 -4.87
C PRO A 211 30.92 2.40 -4.89
N MET A 212 30.02 2.23 -5.87
CA MET A 212 28.78 3.00 -5.95
C MET A 212 27.86 2.70 -4.77
N TYR A 213 27.71 1.42 -4.38
CA TYR A 213 26.90 1.04 -3.24
C TYR A 213 27.50 1.52 -1.92
N ILE A 214 28.82 1.42 -1.74
CA ILE A 214 29.51 1.95 -0.56
C ILE A 214 29.25 3.46 -0.45
N LYS A 215 29.49 4.24 -1.52
CA LYS A 215 29.18 5.65 -1.56
C LYS A 215 27.74 5.93 -1.20
N SER A 216 26.81 5.14 -1.71
CA SER A 216 25.37 5.27 -1.47
C SER A 216 25.00 5.04 0.00
N VAL A 217 25.63 4.06 0.66
CA VAL A 217 25.47 3.83 2.09
C VAL A 217 25.91 5.05 2.90
N PHE A 218 27.11 5.61 2.59
CA PHE A 218 27.57 6.84 3.23
C PHE A 218 26.62 8.03 3.02
N GLN A 219 26.17 8.24 1.78
CA GLN A 219 25.19 9.28 1.47
C GLN A 219 23.87 9.11 2.24
N TYR A 220 23.45 7.87 2.43
CA TYR A 220 22.23 7.59 3.18
C TYR A 220 22.42 7.75 4.69
N VAL A 221 23.50 7.24 5.25
CA VAL A 221 23.78 7.33 6.69
C VAL A 221 23.90 8.78 7.15
N PHE A 222 24.68 9.60 6.42
CA PHE A 222 24.95 10.98 6.81
C PHE A 222 23.97 12.02 6.25
N GLY A 223 23.30 11.75 5.15
CA GLY A 223 22.45 12.74 4.48
C GLY A 223 21.05 12.26 4.11
N ARG A 224 20.75 10.96 4.33
CA ARG A 224 19.49 10.35 3.89
C ARG A 224 19.21 10.58 2.42
N LYS A 225 20.26 10.54 1.59
CA LYS A 225 20.23 10.79 0.13
C LYS A 225 20.86 9.62 -0.61
N GLY A 226 20.86 9.73 -1.95
CA GLY A 226 21.46 8.74 -2.84
C GLY A 226 20.58 7.51 -3.06
N LEU A 227 21.15 6.51 -3.71
CA LEU A 227 20.47 5.31 -4.16
C LEU A 227 19.65 4.60 -3.06
N MET A 228 20.14 4.55 -1.82
CA MET A 228 19.46 3.91 -0.70
C MET A 228 18.18 4.64 -0.26
N SER A 229 17.91 5.85 -0.76
CA SER A 229 16.66 6.57 -0.56
C SER A 229 15.69 6.43 -1.74
N SER A 230 16.08 5.74 -2.81
CA SER A 230 15.21 5.47 -3.96
C SER A 230 14.21 4.36 -3.65
N ASN A 231 13.05 4.46 -4.26
CA ASN A 231 12.04 3.40 -4.31
C ASN A 231 12.25 2.47 -5.52
N ILE A 232 13.31 2.68 -6.32
CA ILE A 232 13.67 1.97 -7.56
C ILE A 232 12.70 2.28 -8.72
N ALA A 233 11.40 2.19 -8.51
CA ALA A 233 10.37 2.58 -9.48
C ALA A 233 10.15 4.10 -9.42
N GLU A 234 11.08 4.87 -9.97
CA GLU A 234 11.15 6.32 -9.80
C GLU A 234 10.25 7.09 -10.76
N ALA A 235 10.02 6.54 -11.95
CA ALA A 235 9.24 7.17 -13.01
C ALA A 235 8.32 6.16 -13.68
N GLY A 236 7.28 6.66 -14.28
CA GLY A 236 6.33 5.86 -15.03
C GLY A 236 5.36 6.73 -15.81
N GLY A 237 4.25 6.16 -16.23
CA GLY A 237 3.23 6.91 -16.94
C GLY A 237 2.00 6.10 -17.27
N PHE A 238 1.01 6.81 -17.75
CA PHE A 238 -0.23 6.23 -18.28
C PHE A 238 -0.39 6.65 -19.72
N ALA A 239 -0.78 5.70 -20.54
CA ALA A 239 -1.09 5.93 -21.95
C ALA A 239 -2.32 5.13 -22.34
N LYS A 240 -3.17 5.72 -23.16
CA LYS A 240 -4.32 5.03 -23.75
C LYS A 240 -3.86 4.21 -24.94
N SER A 241 -4.36 3.00 -25.08
CA SER A 241 -4.17 2.25 -26.30
C SER A 241 -5.01 2.86 -27.41
N LYS A 242 -4.54 2.75 -28.68
CA LYS A 242 -5.31 3.14 -29.86
C LYS A 242 -6.41 2.12 -30.23
N LEU A 243 -6.52 1.03 -29.49
CA LEU A 243 -7.57 0.04 -29.67
C LEU A 243 -8.86 0.59 -29.06
N GLU A 244 -9.79 0.99 -29.90
CA GLU A 244 -11.17 1.21 -29.50
C GLU A 244 -11.77 -0.10 -29.00
N ARG A 245 -12.42 -0.06 -27.86
CA ARG A 245 -13.24 -1.17 -27.36
C ARG A 245 -14.69 -0.85 -27.53
#